data_d64b47bfa335617a50dc147d4afa6aa4
#
_entry.id   d64b47bfa335617a50dc147d4afa6aa4
#
_cell.length_a   1.000
_cell.length_b   1.000
_cell.length_c   1.000
_cell.angle_alpha   90.00
_cell.angle_beta   90.00
_cell.angle_gamma   90.00
#
_symmetry.space_group_name_H-M   'P 1'
#
loop_
_entity.id
_entity.type
_entity.pdbx_description
1 polymer ?
#
loop_
_entity_poly.entity_id
_entity_poly.type
_entity_poly.pdbx_seq_one_letter_code
_entity_poly.pdbx_strand_id
1 'polypeptide(L)'
;MISRSEYRGCVKESISEEAWEAALEQTKLIVQEQKEQNKVLTVCLYQHKNMLFLYMETLQDGICPQTLLAPLVPYMEQWPEENGLTPWAPMYHIYHHSIPGDVSEWVKERASNENRIGRIAFLKPE
;
A
#
# COMPACT_ATOMS: atom_id res chain seq x y z
N MET A 1 -12.15 -3.03 -14.28
CA MET A 1 -12.43 -3.52 -12.94
C MET A 1 -11.28 -3.17 -12.01
N ILE A 2 -11.59 -2.82 -10.79
CA ILE A 2 -10.56 -2.44 -9.81
C ILE A 2 -10.18 -3.65 -8.99
N SER A 3 -8.87 -3.91 -8.92
CA SER A 3 -8.33 -4.96 -8.06
C SER A 3 -7.79 -4.34 -6.78
N ARG A 4 -8.13 -4.93 -5.66
CA ARG A 4 -7.65 -4.49 -4.36
C ARG A 4 -6.78 -5.57 -3.75
N SER A 5 -5.66 -5.15 -3.17
CA SER A 5 -4.74 -6.10 -2.56
C SER A 5 -4.06 -5.46 -1.37
N GLU A 6 -3.67 -6.31 -0.43
CA GLU A 6 -3.04 -5.88 0.80
C GLU A 6 -1.83 -6.76 1.08
N TYR A 7 -0.78 -6.14 1.59
CA TYR A 7 0.48 -6.84 1.82
C TYR A 7 1.11 -6.38 3.12
N ARG A 8 1.95 -7.22 3.67
CA ARG A 8 2.75 -6.89 4.84
C ARG A 8 4.22 -7.03 4.49
N GLY A 9 5.02 -6.09 4.99
CA GLY A 9 6.45 -6.12 4.80
C GLY A 9 7.16 -5.78 6.10
N CYS A 10 8.47 -5.89 6.09
CA CYS A 10 9.28 -5.58 7.25
C CYS A 10 10.58 -4.95 6.80
N VAL A 11 10.92 -3.81 7.42
CA VAL A 11 12.18 -3.12 7.13
C VAL A 11 13.29 -3.74 7.96
N LYS A 12 14.46 -3.91 7.34
CA LYS A 12 15.62 -4.41 8.06
C LYS A 12 16.02 -3.45 9.18
N GLU A 13 16.55 -4.00 10.25
CA GLU A 13 16.79 -3.20 11.45
C GLU A 13 17.91 -2.17 11.31
N SER A 14 18.89 -2.46 10.49
CA SER A 14 20.08 -1.62 10.43
C SER A 14 20.08 -0.60 9.32
N ILE A 15 18.89 -0.21 8.85
CA ILE A 15 18.78 0.75 7.75
C ILE A 15 18.83 2.16 8.29
N SER A 16 19.64 3.01 7.65
CA SER A 16 19.68 4.41 8.03
C SER A 16 18.39 5.10 7.62
N GLU A 17 18.00 6.08 8.42
CA GLU A 17 16.79 6.83 8.13
C GLU A 17 16.90 7.58 6.81
N GLU A 18 18.10 8.09 6.52
CA GLU A 18 18.32 8.81 5.28
C GLU A 18 18.13 7.92 4.06
N ALA A 19 18.69 6.71 4.11
CA ALA A 19 18.56 5.78 3.00
C ALA A 19 17.12 5.38 2.79
N TRP A 20 16.41 5.15 3.89
CA TRP A 20 15.00 4.77 3.81
C TRP A 20 14.16 5.89 3.20
N GLU A 21 14.38 7.13 3.64
CA GLU A 21 13.63 8.25 3.11
C GLU A 21 13.93 8.49 1.64
N ALA A 22 15.18 8.31 1.23
CA ALA A 22 15.52 8.44 -0.18
C ALA A 22 14.80 7.39 -1.02
N ALA A 23 14.71 6.16 -0.49
CA ALA A 23 14.00 5.10 -1.19
C ALA A 23 12.51 5.40 -1.29
N LEU A 24 11.94 5.99 -0.25
CA LEU A 24 10.53 6.39 -0.28
C LEU A 24 10.27 7.46 -1.33
N GLU A 25 11.19 8.42 -1.45
CA GLU A 25 11.03 9.46 -2.47
C GLU A 25 11.08 8.89 -3.87
N GLN A 26 12.00 7.96 -4.11
CA GLN A 26 12.06 7.31 -5.41
C GLN A 26 10.79 6.52 -5.69
N THR A 27 10.26 5.87 -4.67
CA THR A 27 9.03 5.11 -4.81
C THR A 27 7.86 6.01 -5.19
N LYS A 28 7.80 7.19 -4.60
CA LYS A 28 6.73 8.14 -4.93
C LYS A 28 6.72 8.47 -6.41
N LEU A 29 7.90 8.65 -7.01
CA LEU A 29 7.98 8.97 -8.42
C LEU A 29 7.46 7.83 -9.29
N ILE A 30 7.81 6.60 -8.92
CA ILE A 30 7.34 5.45 -9.67
C ILE A 30 5.83 5.31 -9.57
N VAL A 31 5.30 5.46 -8.38
CA VAL A 31 3.86 5.34 -8.16
C VAL A 31 3.12 6.41 -8.96
N GLN A 32 3.64 7.64 -8.94
CA GLN A 32 3.00 8.72 -9.67
C GLN A 32 2.97 8.45 -11.17
N GLU A 33 4.05 7.91 -11.70
CA GLU A 33 4.11 7.55 -13.11
C GLU A 33 3.09 6.48 -13.45
N GLN A 34 2.95 5.47 -12.59
CA GLN A 34 1.98 4.42 -12.80
C GLN A 34 0.55 4.93 -12.74
N LYS A 35 0.30 5.89 -11.87
CA LYS A 35 -1.02 6.52 -11.80
C LYS A 35 -1.32 7.30 -13.06
N GLU A 36 -0.33 8.00 -13.59
CA GLU A 36 -0.51 8.77 -14.82
C GLU A 36 -0.77 7.86 -16.01
N GLN A 37 -0.25 6.63 -15.96
CA GLN A 37 -0.48 5.66 -17.00
C GLN A 37 -1.77 4.87 -16.78
N ASN A 38 -2.55 5.24 -15.78
CA ASN A 38 -3.83 4.61 -15.46
C ASN A 38 -3.70 3.13 -15.11
N LYS A 39 -2.60 2.76 -14.49
CA LYS A 39 -2.39 1.38 -14.04
C LYS A 39 -2.72 1.21 -12.58
N VAL A 40 -2.53 2.25 -11.79
CA VAL A 40 -2.71 2.24 -10.36
C VAL A 40 -3.62 3.38 -9.97
N LEU A 41 -4.56 3.11 -9.08
CA LEU A 41 -5.45 4.14 -8.54
C LEU A 41 -4.98 4.64 -7.20
N THR A 42 -4.64 3.72 -6.31
CA THR A 42 -4.34 4.05 -4.93
C THR A 42 -3.17 3.20 -4.45
N VAL A 43 -2.24 3.83 -3.77
CA VAL A 43 -1.18 3.13 -3.05
C VAL A 43 -1.08 3.78 -1.70
N CYS A 44 -1.31 3.00 -0.65
CA CYS A 44 -1.21 3.49 0.72
C CYS A 44 -0.22 2.63 1.46
N LEU A 45 0.79 3.26 2.00
CA LEU A 45 1.83 2.56 2.73
C LEU A 45 1.84 3.07 4.16
N TYR A 46 1.67 2.16 5.10
CA TYR A 46 1.70 2.45 6.52
C TYR A 46 2.96 1.87 7.12
N GLN A 47 3.49 2.55 8.10
CA GLN A 47 4.66 2.04 8.81
C GLN A 47 4.45 2.18 10.31
N HIS A 48 4.74 1.11 11.04
CA HIS A 48 4.79 1.12 12.48
C HIS A 48 6.06 0.40 12.89
N LYS A 49 7.04 1.16 13.38
CA LYS A 49 8.37 0.64 13.64
C LYS A 49 8.92 0.02 12.37
N ASN A 50 9.26 -1.26 12.38
CA ASN A 50 9.79 -1.91 11.19
C ASN A 50 8.72 -2.59 10.34
N MET A 51 7.48 -2.56 10.79
CA MET A 51 6.40 -3.22 10.06
C MET A 51 5.79 -2.28 9.04
N LEU A 52 5.55 -2.82 7.85
CA LEU A 52 4.92 -2.09 6.77
C LEU A 52 3.62 -2.77 6.38
N PHE A 53 2.61 -1.95 6.08
CA PHE A 53 1.33 -2.43 5.58
C PHE A 53 1.02 -1.67 4.32
N LEU A 54 0.75 -2.41 3.26
CA LEU A 54 0.53 -1.83 1.94
C LEU A 54 -0.88 -2.16 1.46
N TYR A 55 -1.57 -1.13 1.01
CA TYR A 55 -2.87 -1.28 0.36
C TYR A 55 -2.77 -0.72 -1.03
N MET A 56 -3.23 -1.49 -2.03
CA MET A 56 -3.18 -1.07 -3.41
C MET A 56 -4.52 -1.26 -4.10
N GLU A 57 -4.88 -0.30 -4.93
CA GLU A 57 -5.98 -0.43 -5.87
C GLU A 57 -5.40 -0.26 -7.25
N THR A 58 -5.59 -1.24 -8.11
CA THR A 58 -5.02 -1.21 -9.45
C THR A 58 -6.08 -1.41 -10.50
N LEU A 59 -5.81 -0.88 -11.68
CA LEU A 59 -6.70 -1.01 -12.83
C LEU A 59 -6.27 -2.14 -13.76
N GLN A 60 -5.08 -2.68 -13.55
CA GLN A 60 -4.56 -3.77 -14.33
C GLN A 60 -4.18 -4.91 -13.41
N ASP A 61 -4.42 -6.13 -13.88
CA ASP A 61 -3.96 -7.30 -13.16
C ASP A 61 -2.46 -7.44 -13.32
N GLY A 62 -1.84 -8.11 -12.37
CA GLY A 62 -0.43 -8.44 -12.47
C GLY A 62 0.53 -7.37 -12.02
N ILE A 63 0.04 -6.31 -11.40
CA ILE A 63 0.93 -5.31 -10.82
C ILE A 63 1.41 -5.81 -9.47
N CYS A 64 2.72 -6.06 -9.38
CA CYS A 64 3.32 -6.59 -8.17
C CYS A 64 3.86 -5.49 -7.28
N PRO A 65 3.73 -5.61 -5.97
CA PRO A 65 4.29 -4.59 -5.07
C PRO A 65 5.81 -4.50 -5.16
N GLN A 66 6.51 -5.61 -5.39
CA GLN A 66 7.97 -5.54 -5.45
C GLN A 66 8.46 -4.85 -6.72
N THR A 67 7.63 -4.72 -7.74
CA THR A 67 7.98 -3.94 -8.91
C THR A 67 7.63 -2.49 -8.73
N LEU A 68 6.43 -2.23 -8.22
CA LEU A 68 5.94 -0.88 -8.01
C LEU A 68 6.75 -0.15 -6.95
N LEU A 69 7.14 -0.86 -5.90
CA LEU A 69 7.88 -0.29 -4.78
C LEU A 69 9.31 -0.82 -4.77
N ALA A 70 9.88 -0.99 -5.95
CA ALA A 70 11.20 -1.60 -6.10
C ALA A 70 12.30 -0.92 -5.28
N PRO A 71 12.34 0.41 -5.16
CA PRO A 71 13.41 1.02 -4.36
C PRO A 71 13.42 0.61 -2.91
N LEU A 72 12.31 0.12 -2.38
CA LEU A 72 12.25 -0.31 -0.98
C LEU A 72 12.79 -1.72 -0.77
N VAL A 73 12.80 -2.53 -1.81
CA VAL A 73 13.09 -3.95 -1.68
C VAL A 73 14.46 -4.24 -1.05
N PRO A 74 15.54 -3.53 -1.42
CA PRO A 74 16.84 -3.82 -0.79
C PRO A 74 16.88 -3.60 0.71
N TYR A 75 15.96 -2.82 1.23
CA TYR A 75 15.92 -2.49 2.65
C TYR A 75 14.91 -3.31 3.42
N MET A 76 14.31 -4.31 2.78
CA MET A 76 13.25 -5.11 3.39
C MET A 76 13.70 -6.54 3.63
N GLU A 77 13.16 -7.12 4.70
CA GLU A 77 13.34 -8.55 4.94
C GLU A 77 12.63 -9.34 3.87
N GLN A 78 13.17 -10.52 3.58
CA GLN A 78 12.59 -11.40 2.58
C GLN A 78 11.98 -12.60 3.30
N TRP A 79 10.80 -13.00 2.84
CA TRP A 79 10.06 -14.11 3.43
C TRP A 79 9.94 -15.24 2.45
N PRO A 80 9.92 -16.51 2.93
CA PRO A 80 9.76 -17.64 2.03
C PRO A 80 8.40 -17.67 1.37
N GLU A 81 8.39 -18.03 0.10
CA GLU A 81 7.18 -18.22 -0.69
C GLU A 81 7.36 -19.46 -1.54
N GLU A 82 6.29 -19.91 -2.17
CA GLU A 82 6.36 -21.10 -3.01
C GLU A 82 7.46 -21.00 -4.06
N ASN A 83 7.62 -19.82 -4.63
CA ASN A 83 8.54 -19.64 -5.74
C ASN A 83 9.78 -18.86 -5.35
N GLY A 84 10.19 -18.93 -4.10
CA GLY A 84 11.39 -18.26 -3.66
C GLY A 84 11.15 -17.35 -2.48
N LEU A 85 11.75 -16.17 -2.52
CA LEU A 85 11.64 -15.20 -1.44
C LEU A 85 10.86 -13.98 -1.92
N THR A 86 10.13 -13.36 -1.01
CA THR A 86 9.37 -12.16 -1.33
C THR A 86 9.48 -11.16 -0.19
N PRO A 87 9.59 -9.87 -0.51
CA PRO A 87 9.55 -8.83 0.52
C PRO A 87 8.14 -8.50 0.99
N TRP A 88 7.14 -8.79 0.16
CA TRP A 88 5.75 -8.44 0.45
C TRP A 88 4.91 -9.69 0.56
N ALA A 89 4.44 -9.97 1.78
CA ALA A 89 3.58 -11.13 2.02
C ALA A 89 2.13 -10.71 1.84
N PRO A 90 1.39 -11.41 0.98
CA PRO A 90 -0.01 -11.05 0.77
C PRO A 90 -0.84 -11.29 2.02
N MET A 91 -1.76 -10.38 2.27
CA MET A 91 -2.71 -10.51 3.37
C MET A 91 -4.08 -10.75 2.76
N TYR A 92 -4.82 -11.65 3.36
CA TYR A 92 -6.11 -12.05 2.82
C TYR A 92 -7.23 -11.55 3.69
N HIS A 93 -8.26 -11.06 3.04
CA HIS A 93 -9.44 -10.57 3.71
C HIS A 93 -10.24 -11.76 4.23
N ILE A 94 -10.24 -11.97 5.52
CA ILE A 94 -10.93 -13.12 6.11
C ILE A 94 -12.23 -12.76 6.80
N TYR A 95 -12.50 -11.47 6.96
CA TYR A 95 -13.72 -11.03 7.63
C TYR A 95 -14.14 -9.68 7.09
N HIS A 96 -15.41 -9.54 6.84
CA HIS A 96 -15.98 -8.28 6.39
C HIS A 96 -17.35 -8.09 7.01
N HIS A 97 -17.58 -6.91 7.52
CA HIS A 97 -18.87 -6.53 8.05
C HIS A 97 -19.28 -5.22 7.41
N SER A 98 -20.41 -5.25 6.73
CA SER A 98 -20.91 -4.05 6.06
C SER A 98 -21.83 -3.28 6.98
N ILE A 99 -21.73 -1.98 6.91
CA ILE A 99 -22.66 -1.09 7.60
C ILE A 99 -23.87 -0.94 6.69
N PRO A 100 -25.07 -1.25 7.19
CA PRO A 100 -26.25 -1.23 6.31
C PRO A 100 -26.85 0.15 6.17
N GLY A 101 -27.58 0.31 5.09
CA GLY A 101 -28.52 1.39 4.89
C GLY A 101 -27.92 2.78 4.89
N ASP A 102 -28.57 3.64 5.60
CA ASP A 102 -28.23 5.05 5.66
C ASP A 102 -26.85 5.32 6.23
N VAL A 103 -26.39 4.43 7.10
CA VAL A 103 -25.04 4.59 7.63
C VAL A 103 -24.02 4.38 6.51
N SER A 104 -24.33 3.48 5.59
CA SER A 104 -23.48 3.29 4.43
C SER A 104 -23.38 4.55 3.59
N GLU A 105 -24.48 5.26 3.47
CA GLU A 105 -24.49 6.51 2.73
C GLU A 105 -23.55 7.52 3.39
N TRP A 106 -23.64 7.62 4.69
CA TRP A 106 -22.77 8.52 5.42
C TRP A 106 -21.30 8.17 5.21
N VAL A 107 -21.00 6.89 5.23
CA VAL A 107 -19.62 6.44 5.03
C VAL A 107 -19.15 6.76 3.62
N LYS A 108 -19.99 6.55 2.63
CA LYS A 108 -19.65 6.87 1.25
C LYS A 108 -19.36 8.36 1.08
N GLU A 109 -20.19 9.18 1.66
CA GLU A 109 -20.03 10.61 1.57
C GLU A 109 -18.71 11.04 2.19
N ARG A 110 -18.42 10.47 3.34
CA ARG A 110 -17.18 10.77 4.02
C ARG A 110 -15.97 10.35 3.22
N ALA A 111 -16.01 9.15 2.66
CA ALA A 111 -14.90 8.64 1.86
C ALA A 111 -14.70 9.50 0.62
N SER A 112 -15.79 9.97 0.02
CA SER A 112 -15.71 10.82 -1.15
C SER A 112 -15.00 12.13 -0.84
N ASN A 113 -15.30 12.70 0.31
CA ASN A 113 -14.65 13.92 0.75
C ASN A 113 -13.17 13.69 1.02
N GLU A 114 -12.87 12.60 1.67
CA GLU A 114 -11.50 12.32 2.08
C GLU A 114 -10.61 11.93 0.93
N ASN A 115 -11.19 11.48 -0.16
CA ASN A 115 -10.40 11.19 -1.35
C ASN A 115 -9.58 12.38 -1.78
N ARG A 116 -10.06 13.57 -1.52
CA ARG A 116 -9.38 14.78 -1.95
C ARG A 116 -8.30 15.20 -0.98
N ILE A 117 -8.57 15.07 0.30
CA ILE A 117 -7.64 15.57 1.30
C ILE A 117 -7.52 14.66 2.50
N GLY A 118 -8.66 14.21 2.99
CA GLY A 118 -8.73 13.58 4.27
C GLY A 118 -8.39 12.12 4.26
N ARG A 119 -8.33 11.55 3.08
CA ARG A 119 -8.00 10.13 3.01
C ARG A 119 -6.70 9.85 3.71
N ILE A 120 -5.73 10.72 3.51
CA ILE A 120 -4.43 10.53 4.14
C ILE A 120 -4.55 10.65 5.65
N ALA A 121 -5.32 11.62 6.10
CA ALA A 121 -5.53 11.77 7.54
C ALA A 121 -6.24 10.55 8.12
N PHE A 122 -7.17 10.01 7.38
CA PHE A 122 -7.88 8.81 7.79
C PHE A 122 -6.97 7.61 7.86
N LEU A 123 -6.06 7.52 6.91
CA LEU A 123 -5.14 6.39 6.82
C LEU A 123 -3.91 6.58 7.67
N LYS A 124 -3.67 7.78 8.09
CA LYS A 124 -2.48 8.09 8.85
C LYS A 124 -2.69 7.70 10.31
N PRO A 125 -1.84 6.85 10.85
CA PRO A 125 -1.93 6.51 12.26
C PRO A 125 -1.55 7.72 13.10
N GLU A 126 -2.08 7.76 14.28
CA GLU A 126 -1.80 8.88 15.18
C GLU A 126 -0.62 8.66 16.08
#